data_aada6b33bb50f2b24af4aaad3c52281f
#
_entry.id   aada6b33bb50f2b24af4aaad3c52281f
#
_cell.length_a   1.000
_cell.length_b   1.000
_cell.length_c   1.000
_cell.angle_alpha   90.00
_cell.angle_beta   90.00
_cell.angle_gamma   90.00
#
_symmetry.space_group_name_H-M   'P 1'
#
loop_
_entity.id
_entity.type
_entity.pdbx_description
1 polymer ?
#
loop_
_entity_poly.entity_id
_entity_poly.type
_entity_poly.pdbx_seq_one_letter_code
_entity_poly.pdbx_strand_id
1 'polypeptide(L)'
;MVVLIAGASHTGKTALAQSLLEQKGYPYLSIDLLKMGLIRSGQTNLSPEDDAELTEYLWPIVREMIKTAIENRQNLVVEGGYIPFDWKRCFEERYLKEMKYY
;
A
#
# COMPACT_ATOMS: atom_id res chain seq x y z
N MET A 1 4.57 -4.77 12.30
CA MET A 1 5.09 -3.52 11.72
C MET A 1 4.73 -3.42 10.24
N VAL A 2 4.05 -2.38 9.86
CA VAL A 2 3.75 -2.10 8.46
C VAL A 2 4.60 -0.92 8.00
N VAL A 3 5.30 -1.09 6.88
CA VAL A 3 6.11 -0.05 6.28
C VAL A 3 5.40 0.44 5.02
N LEU A 4 5.05 1.72 5.01
CA LEU A 4 4.31 2.34 3.92
C LEU A 4 5.30 3.17 3.09
N ILE A 5 5.44 2.84 1.82
CA ILE A 5 6.38 3.51 0.91
C ILE A 5 5.58 4.15 -0.23
N ALA A 6 5.52 5.48 -0.22
CA ALA A 6 4.67 6.23 -1.14
C ALA A 6 5.49 7.04 -2.15
N GLY A 7 4.82 7.49 -3.21
CA GLY A 7 5.34 8.45 -4.20
C GLY A 7 5.62 7.84 -5.56
N ALA A 8 6.33 8.57 -6.40
CA ALA A 8 6.53 8.20 -7.79
C ALA A 8 7.45 6.98 -7.94
N SER A 9 7.18 6.16 -8.96
CA SER A 9 7.82 4.86 -9.16
C SER A 9 9.32 4.90 -9.49
N HIS A 10 9.88 6.09 -9.76
CA HIS A 10 11.30 6.21 -10.18
C HIS A 10 12.21 6.75 -9.08
N THR A 11 11.82 6.64 -7.82
CA THR A 11 12.57 7.24 -6.70
C THR A 11 13.28 6.23 -5.81
N GLY A 12 13.53 5.02 -6.29
CA GLY A 12 14.22 3.99 -5.51
C GLY A 12 13.36 3.24 -4.52
N LYS A 13 12.04 3.43 -4.54
CA LYS A 13 11.13 2.79 -3.58
C LYS A 13 11.05 1.28 -3.74
N THR A 14 11.05 0.81 -4.98
CA THR A 14 11.05 -0.62 -5.26
C THR A 14 12.31 -1.26 -4.70
N ALA A 15 13.46 -0.58 -4.82
CA ALA A 15 14.72 -1.06 -4.26
C ALA A 15 14.66 -1.13 -2.73
N LEU A 16 14.06 -0.12 -2.09
CA LEU A 16 13.89 -0.14 -0.64
C LEU A 16 12.97 -1.29 -0.20
N ALA A 17 11.84 -1.46 -0.88
CA ALA A 17 10.90 -2.54 -0.57
C ALA A 17 11.55 -3.90 -0.75
N GLN A 18 12.32 -4.07 -1.83
CA GLN A 18 13.03 -5.31 -2.11
C GLN A 18 14.10 -5.58 -1.04
N SER A 19 14.79 -4.55 -0.59
CA SER A 19 15.80 -4.68 0.47
C SER A 19 15.15 -5.13 1.77
N LEU A 20 14.00 -4.59 2.13
CA LEU A 20 13.27 -5.00 3.33
C LEU A 20 12.81 -6.46 3.24
N LEU A 21 12.36 -6.89 2.06
CA LEU A 21 12.00 -8.28 1.84
C LEU A 21 13.22 -9.21 2.02
N GLU A 22 14.33 -8.87 1.40
CA GLU A 22 15.53 -9.71 1.43
C GLU A 22 16.22 -9.74 2.79
N GLN A 23 16.31 -8.59 3.47
CA GLN A 23 17.06 -8.47 4.72
C GLN A 23 16.21 -8.76 5.95
N LYS A 24 14.94 -8.41 5.92
CA LYS A 24 14.03 -8.53 7.07
C LYS A 24 12.99 -9.62 6.90
N GLY A 25 12.84 -10.15 5.69
CA GLY A 25 11.80 -11.14 5.42
C GLY A 25 10.38 -10.58 5.44
N TYR A 26 10.22 -9.27 5.27
CA TYR A 26 8.90 -8.65 5.26
C TYR A 26 8.21 -8.92 3.93
N PRO A 27 6.99 -9.48 3.93
CA PRO A 27 6.20 -9.58 2.72
C PRO A 27 5.95 -8.21 2.10
N TYR A 28 5.76 -8.18 0.80
CA TYR A 28 5.74 -6.95 0.02
C TYR A 28 4.47 -6.93 -0.83
N LEU A 29 3.67 -5.89 -0.67
CA LEU A 29 2.47 -5.65 -1.46
C LEU A 29 2.68 -4.43 -2.35
N SER A 30 2.66 -4.63 -3.67
CA SER A 30 2.63 -3.55 -4.63
C SER A 30 1.17 -3.16 -4.88
N ILE A 31 0.82 -1.89 -4.62
CA ILE A 31 -0.52 -1.39 -4.91
C ILE A 31 -0.78 -1.44 -6.42
N ASP A 32 0.27 -1.29 -7.23
CA ASP A 32 0.15 -1.37 -8.68
C ASP A 32 -0.27 -2.77 -9.14
N LEU A 33 0.26 -3.82 -8.53
CA LEU A 33 -0.17 -5.18 -8.82
C LEU A 33 -1.63 -5.40 -8.43
N LEU A 34 -2.04 -4.90 -7.29
CA LEU A 34 -3.43 -4.97 -6.86
C LEU A 34 -4.33 -4.23 -7.85
N LYS A 35 -3.94 -3.04 -8.29
CA LYS A 35 -4.65 -2.25 -9.28
C LYS A 35 -4.87 -3.05 -10.56
N MET A 36 -3.80 -3.59 -11.12
CA MET A 36 -3.89 -4.32 -12.38
C MET A 36 -4.70 -5.62 -12.24
N GLY A 37 -4.59 -6.28 -11.09
CA GLY A 37 -5.39 -7.46 -10.83
C GLY A 37 -6.88 -7.16 -10.80
N LEU A 38 -7.29 -6.08 -10.16
CA LEU A 38 -8.70 -5.69 -10.09
C LEU A 38 -9.23 -5.24 -11.46
N ILE A 39 -8.45 -4.49 -12.22
CA ILE A 39 -8.83 -4.04 -13.56
C ILE A 39 -8.95 -5.24 -14.51
N ARG A 40 -7.93 -6.07 -14.57
CA ARG A 40 -7.88 -7.18 -15.53
C ARG A 40 -8.88 -8.28 -15.21
N SER A 41 -9.26 -8.45 -13.96
CA SER A 41 -10.26 -9.43 -13.56
C SER A 41 -11.69 -8.93 -13.73
N GLY A 42 -11.87 -7.68 -14.12
CA GLY A 42 -13.20 -7.11 -14.35
C GLY A 42 -13.92 -6.63 -13.09
N GLN A 43 -13.21 -6.46 -11.97
CA GLN A 43 -13.83 -5.99 -10.74
C GLN A 43 -14.13 -4.49 -10.76
N THR A 44 -13.55 -3.76 -11.67
CA THR A 44 -13.79 -2.33 -11.84
C THR A 44 -13.76 -1.98 -13.32
N ASN A 45 -14.50 -0.92 -13.69
CA ASN A 45 -14.50 -0.39 -15.06
C ASN A 45 -13.47 0.74 -15.24
N LEU A 46 -12.73 1.06 -14.19
CA LEU A 46 -11.71 2.11 -14.28
C LEU A 46 -10.56 1.66 -15.17
N SER A 47 -9.93 2.62 -15.85
CA SER A 47 -8.74 2.36 -16.67
C SER A 47 -7.47 2.68 -15.85
N PRO A 48 -6.31 2.16 -16.27
CA PRO A 48 -5.06 2.45 -15.57
C PRO A 48 -4.70 3.93 -15.47
N GLU A 49 -5.30 4.78 -16.30
CA GLU A 49 -5.02 6.22 -16.32
C GLU A 49 -5.96 7.04 -15.43
N ASP A 50 -6.96 6.42 -14.82
CA ASP A 50 -7.95 7.11 -13.98
C ASP A 50 -7.42 7.29 -12.54
N ASP A 51 -6.32 8.02 -12.38
CA ASP A 51 -5.56 8.06 -11.12
C ASP A 51 -6.38 8.53 -9.91
N ALA A 52 -7.20 9.57 -10.05
CA ALA A 52 -8.00 10.08 -8.94
C ALA A 52 -9.04 9.06 -8.49
N GLU A 53 -9.75 8.49 -9.45
CA GLU A 53 -10.78 7.48 -9.18
C GLU A 53 -10.16 6.19 -8.64
N LEU A 54 -8.98 5.82 -9.12
CA LEU A 54 -8.26 4.65 -8.64
C LEU A 54 -7.82 4.83 -7.19
N THR A 55 -7.39 6.03 -6.81
CA THR A 55 -7.03 6.30 -5.41
C THR A 55 -8.25 6.08 -4.51
N GLU A 56 -9.40 6.62 -4.89
CA GLU A 56 -10.63 6.46 -4.12
C GLU A 56 -11.09 5.00 -4.06
N TYR A 57 -10.83 4.23 -5.10
CA TYR A 57 -11.23 2.83 -5.16
C TYR A 57 -10.25 1.92 -4.41
N LEU A 58 -8.95 2.14 -4.58
CA LEU A 58 -7.91 1.26 -4.04
C LEU A 58 -7.59 1.53 -2.58
N TRP A 59 -7.55 2.80 -2.18
CA TRP A 59 -7.09 3.13 -0.84
C TRP A 59 -7.91 2.49 0.28
N PRO A 60 -9.26 2.47 0.21
CA PRO A 60 -10.02 1.77 1.25
C PRO A 60 -9.67 0.29 1.35
N ILE A 61 -9.38 -0.37 0.22
CA ILE A 61 -8.99 -1.78 0.22
C ILE A 61 -7.64 -1.95 0.89
N VAL A 62 -6.65 -1.15 0.49
CA VAL A 62 -5.29 -1.20 1.05
C VAL A 62 -5.30 -0.85 2.53
N ARG A 63 -6.08 0.17 2.92
CA ARG A 63 -6.22 0.58 4.31
C ARG A 63 -6.70 -0.58 5.20
N GLU A 64 -7.73 -1.31 4.75
CA GLU A 64 -8.24 -2.43 5.54
C GLU A 64 -7.28 -3.61 5.54
N MET A 65 -6.52 -3.82 4.48
CA MET A 65 -5.46 -4.83 4.46
C MET A 65 -4.36 -4.49 5.48
N ILE A 66 -3.97 -3.21 5.56
CA ILE A 66 -2.99 -2.75 6.55
C ILE A 66 -3.50 -3.00 7.97
N LYS A 67 -4.75 -2.62 8.25
CA LYS A 67 -5.34 -2.84 9.57
C LYS A 67 -5.35 -4.32 9.94
N THR A 68 -5.72 -5.16 9.01
CA THR A 68 -5.75 -6.62 9.22
C THR A 68 -4.36 -7.15 9.54
N ALA A 69 -3.34 -6.70 8.78
CA ALA A 69 -1.97 -7.12 9.04
C ALA A 69 -1.52 -6.73 10.44
N ILE A 70 -1.83 -5.49 10.87
CA ILE A 70 -1.47 -5.01 12.20
C ILE A 70 -2.19 -5.81 13.29
N GLU A 71 -3.48 -6.04 13.12
CA GLU A 71 -4.28 -6.83 14.08
C GLU A 71 -3.75 -8.25 14.22
N ASN A 72 -3.26 -8.82 13.12
CA ASN A 72 -2.68 -10.16 13.12
C ASN A 72 -1.20 -10.19 13.51
N ARG A 73 -0.63 -9.05 13.88
CA ARG A 73 0.79 -8.91 14.23
C ARG A 73 1.72 -9.36 13.11
N GLN A 74 1.32 -9.09 11.88
CA GLN A 74 2.11 -9.43 10.69
C GLN A 74 2.96 -8.23 10.26
N ASN A 75 4.11 -8.52 9.68
CA ASN A 75 4.94 -7.51 9.05
C ASN A 75 4.54 -7.42 7.57
N LEU A 76 4.50 -6.21 7.03
CA LEU A 76 4.10 -5.99 5.64
C LEU A 76 4.74 -4.71 5.13
N VAL A 77 5.26 -4.75 3.91
CA VAL A 77 5.69 -3.56 3.18
C VAL A 77 4.61 -3.27 2.13
N VAL A 78 4.07 -2.06 2.15
CA VAL A 78 3.08 -1.60 1.17
C VAL A 78 3.71 -0.47 0.37
N GLU A 79 3.78 -0.63 -0.94
CA GLU A 79 4.44 0.34 -1.82
C GLU A 79 3.53 0.71 -2.99
N GLY A 80 3.45 2.00 -3.30
CA GLY A 80 2.71 2.45 -4.47
C GLY A 80 2.33 3.92 -4.43
N GLY A 81 1.69 4.37 -5.51
CA GLY A 81 1.34 5.76 -5.72
C GLY A 81 -0.08 6.18 -5.34
N TYR A 82 -0.92 5.26 -4.88
CA TYR A 82 -2.34 5.53 -4.62
C TYR A 82 -2.61 5.73 -3.12
N ILE A 83 -1.67 6.35 -2.42
CA ILE A 83 -1.77 6.63 -1.00
C ILE A 83 -2.07 8.12 -0.85
N PRO A 84 -3.22 8.51 -0.24
CA PRO A 84 -3.54 9.92 -0.05
C PRO A 84 -2.53 10.58 0.88
N PHE A 85 -2.26 11.87 0.66
CA PHE A 85 -1.31 12.58 1.52
C PHE A 85 -1.80 12.68 2.98
N ASP A 86 -3.11 12.63 3.20
CA ASP A 86 -3.73 12.66 4.53
C ASP A 86 -4.04 11.26 5.08
N TRP A 87 -3.30 10.26 4.64
CA TRP A 87 -3.54 8.85 4.98
C TRP A 87 -3.58 8.59 6.49
N LYS A 88 -2.86 9.39 7.29
CA LYS A 88 -2.83 9.21 8.76
C LYS A 88 -4.19 9.35 9.41
N ARG A 89 -5.09 10.16 8.81
CA ARG A 89 -6.44 10.35 9.33
C ARG A 89 -7.30 9.10 9.26
N CYS A 90 -6.89 8.14 8.44
CA CYS A 90 -7.63 6.90 8.24
C CYS A 90 -7.33 5.85 9.30
N PHE A 91 -6.39 6.12 10.22
CA PHE A 91 -5.94 5.15 11.21
C PHE A 91 -5.99 5.74 12.61
N GLU A 92 -6.52 4.93 13.56
CA GLU A 92 -6.44 5.25 14.97
C GLU A 92 -5.00 5.11 15.47
N GLU A 93 -4.69 5.74 16.61
CA GLU A 93 -3.35 5.69 17.21
C GLU A 93 -2.82 4.27 17.37
N ARG A 94 -3.67 3.33 17.73
CA ARG A 94 -3.25 1.93 17.92
C ARG A 94 -2.66 1.31 16.67
N TYR A 95 -3.07 1.81 15.49
CA TYR A 95 -2.48 1.37 14.22
C TYR A 95 -1.25 2.19 13.87
N LEU A 96 -1.31 3.50 14.05
CA LEU A 96 -0.22 4.40 13.66
C LEU A 96 1.09 4.06 14.34
N LYS A 97 1.05 3.65 15.60
CA LYS A 97 2.27 3.27 16.33
C LYS A 97 2.97 2.04 15.77
N GLU A 98 2.28 1.26 14.94
CA GLU A 98 2.82 0.06 14.29
C GLU A 98 3.15 0.31 12.82
N MET A 99 3.18 1.57 12.38
CA MET A 99 3.42 1.95 10.99
C MET A 99 4.63 2.86 10.86
N LYS A 100 5.37 2.69 9.78
CA LYS A 100 6.43 3.62 9.35
C LYS A 100 6.13 4.07 7.92
N TYR A 101 6.43 5.34 7.63
CA TYR A 101 6.17 5.93 6.32
C TYR A 101 7.46 6.48 5.72
N TYR A 102 7.66 6.18 4.46
CA TYR A 102 8.80 6.66 3.67
C TYR A 102 8.34 7.33 2.38
#